data_4589a63ebdbea5b743f8c938e63a2a04
#
_entry.id   4589a63ebdbea5b743f8c938e63a2a04
#
_cell.length_a   1.000
_cell.length_b   1.000
_cell.length_c   1.000
_cell.angle_alpha   90.00
_cell.angle_beta   90.00
_cell.angle_gamma   90.00
#
_symmetry.space_group_name_H-M   'P 1'
#
loop_
_entity.id
_entity.type
_entity.pdbx_description
1 polymer ?
#
loop_
_entity_poly.entity_id
_entity_poly.type
_entity_poly.pdbx_seq_one_letter_code
_entity_poly.pdbx_strand_id
1 'polypeptide(L)'
;MIKLSTHEQKILNLIKENPEILIDPNARKQIADEHGMTEKTLRNRIGDLKRYGLINNQGVINEIDDFSDNNMQKNLLLLWTKRKFILKNIGFVTVVSIIIALLLPKWYTSQAIILSSDAGRFSLLSSLSPIPVADFGLSSLSEDINKFIAILNSRSVKSHMVKKFDLINRYDEKDIEYAMVAFEEKMEIEVTEEGTLKISVIDKDPLIAKKMVEELLIQLDNINQRLSMDKGRFNREFLEQRLNETKTDLAIAEIRLKDFQEKTGIIDIVSQISAQYEAYGQIYIQEMQAYGQLYNQEMIAYTELYSLKAQTEIQLNVSKATLNPNNPAIKRHEVMLNEQEKQLDLITSSLDKQLLDIILGLEKIEGKNLINELEYLPTMINFELEYLPTMINFDNFPELGMENARLIRALTIQNTLLELLLPQYETARLEETKNIPTLQIIDAPKVPINKSKPIRSLIVIASIIMGLVISIIYIFSEHYSSEFRKQLKNL
;
A
#
# COMPACT_ATOMS: atom_id res chain seq x y z
N MET A 1 27.32 34.88 -23.60
CA MET A 1 28.22 36.07 -23.74
C MET A 1 29.63 35.65 -23.41
N ILE A 2 30.54 35.80 -24.38
CA ILE A 2 31.98 35.55 -24.14
C ILE A 2 32.52 36.74 -23.34
N LYS A 3 32.87 36.52 -22.05
CA LYS A 3 33.52 37.55 -21.24
C LYS A 3 34.96 37.71 -21.77
N LEU A 4 35.23 38.78 -22.49
CA LEU A 4 36.57 39.15 -22.90
C LEU A 4 37.38 39.60 -21.69
N SER A 5 38.65 39.15 -21.61
CA SER A 5 39.59 39.64 -20.60
C SER A 5 39.93 41.11 -20.88
N THR A 6 40.35 41.85 -19.85
CA THR A 6 40.78 43.26 -19.98
C THR A 6 41.86 43.46 -21.05
N HIS A 7 42.69 42.44 -21.29
CA HIS A 7 43.68 42.44 -22.35
C HIS A 7 43.09 42.27 -23.75
N GLU A 8 42.10 41.40 -23.89
CA GLU A 8 41.39 41.18 -25.17
C GLU A 8 40.54 42.40 -25.56
N GLN A 9 39.91 43.06 -24.57
CA GLN A 9 39.20 44.32 -24.79
C GLN A 9 40.14 45.45 -25.27
N LYS A 10 41.33 45.59 -24.67
CA LYS A 10 42.37 46.56 -25.14
C LYS A 10 42.74 46.27 -26.58
N ILE A 11 43.00 45.02 -26.94
CA ILE A 11 43.39 44.66 -28.31
C ILE A 11 42.24 44.88 -29.29
N LEU A 12 41.00 44.61 -28.89
CA LEU A 12 39.82 44.91 -29.72
C LEU A 12 39.69 46.41 -30.01
N ASN A 13 39.96 47.28 -29.01
CA ASN A 13 39.96 48.73 -29.18
C ASN A 13 41.13 49.17 -30.08
N LEU A 14 42.32 48.61 -29.94
CA LEU A 14 43.47 48.90 -30.82
C LEU A 14 43.18 48.52 -32.27
N ILE A 15 42.43 47.43 -32.53
CA ILE A 15 42.00 47.03 -33.87
C ILE A 15 40.94 48.00 -34.41
N LYS A 16 40.07 48.56 -33.57
CA LYS A 16 39.09 49.59 -33.97
C LYS A 16 39.77 50.87 -34.39
N GLU A 17 40.79 51.28 -33.66
CA GLU A 17 41.55 52.52 -33.94
C GLU A 17 42.50 52.39 -35.13
N ASN A 18 43.07 51.18 -35.34
CA ASN A 18 44.07 50.92 -36.39
C ASN A 18 43.73 49.59 -37.12
N PRO A 19 42.73 49.59 -38.04
CA PRO A 19 42.30 48.37 -38.74
C PRO A 19 43.39 47.73 -39.62
N GLU A 20 44.39 48.49 -40.04
CA GLU A 20 45.53 48.05 -40.83
C GLU A 20 46.37 46.95 -40.12
N ILE A 21 46.35 46.85 -38.80
CA ILE A 21 47.06 45.76 -38.06
C ILE A 21 46.53 44.35 -38.37
N LEU A 22 45.36 44.25 -38.98
CA LEU A 22 44.78 42.98 -39.38
C LEU A 22 45.40 42.46 -40.70
N ILE A 23 45.93 43.36 -41.55
CA ILE A 23 46.40 43.05 -42.91
C ILE A 23 47.93 43.21 -43.03
N ASP A 24 48.49 44.34 -42.51
CA ASP A 24 49.89 44.67 -42.67
C ASP A 24 50.72 44.16 -41.45
N PRO A 25 51.75 43.26 -41.70
CA PRO A 25 52.66 42.80 -40.66
C PRO A 25 53.57 43.90 -40.08
N ASN A 26 53.88 44.93 -40.89
CA ASN A 26 54.77 46.03 -40.43
C ASN A 26 54.00 46.95 -39.49
N ALA A 27 52.80 47.35 -39.85
CA ALA A 27 51.92 48.13 -38.98
C ALA A 27 51.65 47.41 -37.67
N ARG A 28 51.44 46.07 -37.74
CA ARG A 28 51.30 45.23 -36.56
C ARG A 28 52.50 45.24 -35.63
N LYS A 29 53.73 45.22 -36.20
CA LYS A 29 54.96 45.26 -35.41
C LYS A 29 55.13 46.62 -34.74
N GLN A 30 54.85 47.68 -35.45
CA GLN A 30 54.98 49.07 -34.95
C GLN A 30 54.01 49.33 -33.79
N ILE A 31 52.81 49.00 -33.96
CA ILE A 31 51.76 49.20 -32.92
C ILE A 31 51.98 48.27 -31.73
N ALA A 32 52.52 47.06 -31.93
CA ALA A 32 52.84 46.16 -30.83
C ALA A 32 53.97 46.76 -29.97
N ASP A 33 55.00 47.32 -30.59
CA ASP A 33 56.15 47.97 -29.92
C ASP A 33 55.70 49.25 -29.17
N GLU A 34 54.79 50.05 -29.75
CA GLU A 34 54.21 51.25 -29.12
C GLU A 34 53.42 50.97 -27.88
N HIS A 35 52.74 49.78 -27.82
CA HIS A 35 51.98 49.36 -26.69
C HIS A 35 52.65 48.32 -25.77
N GLY A 36 53.96 48.13 -25.90
CA GLY A 36 54.80 47.32 -25.01
C GLY A 36 54.52 45.82 -25.09
N MET A 37 54.10 45.33 -26.25
CA MET A 37 53.81 43.93 -26.50
C MET A 37 54.60 43.40 -27.72
N THR A 38 54.79 42.10 -27.82
CA THR A 38 55.45 41.53 -28.99
C THR A 38 54.47 41.32 -30.13
N GLU A 39 54.96 41.46 -31.38
CA GLU A 39 54.11 41.19 -32.58
C GLU A 39 53.48 39.83 -32.54
N LYS A 40 54.18 38.82 -32.04
CA LYS A 40 53.65 37.43 -31.86
C LYS A 40 52.46 37.40 -30.90
N THR A 41 52.53 38.18 -29.81
CA THR A 41 51.44 38.26 -28.84
C THR A 41 50.22 38.92 -29.46
N LEU A 42 50.38 40.04 -30.16
CA LEU A 42 49.30 40.75 -30.84
C LEU A 42 48.65 39.87 -31.91
N ARG A 43 49.44 39.16 -32.72
CA ARG A 43 48.98 38.25 -33.75
C ARG A 43 48.16 37.08 -33.18
N ASN A 44 48.66 36.46 -32.12
CA ASN A 44 47.91 35.35 -31.45
C ASN A 44 46.57 35.81 -30.92
N ARG A 45 46.51 36.97 -30.29
CA ARG A 45 45.28 37.54 -29.76
C ARG A 45 44.26 37.97 -30.83
N ILE A 46 44.79 38.49 -31.97
CA ILE A 46 43.96 38.72 -33.16
C ILE A 46 43.38 37.39 -33.65
N GLY A 47 44.16 36.31 -33.62
CA GLY A 47 43.68 34.96 -33.95
C GLY A 47 42.61 34.46 -33.01
N ASP A 48 42.73 34.71 -31.72
CA ASP A 48 41.72 34.35 -30.72
C ASP A 48 40.43 35.14 -30.93
N LEU A 49 40.53 36.46 -31.17
CA LEU A 49 39.36 37.31 -31.46
C LEU A 49 38.66 36.93 -32.76
N LYS A 50 39.41 36.41 -33.79
CA LYS A 50 38.84 35.80 -34.99
C LYS A 50 38.08 34.51 -34.66
N ARG A 51 38.60 33.64 -33.82
CA ARG A 51 37.92 32.41 -33.36
C ARG A 51 36.65 32.71 -32.59
N TYR A 52 36.64 33.80 -31.84
CA TYR A 52 35.45 34.24 -31.11
C TYR A 52 34.41 34.90 -32.03
N GLY A 53 34.69 35.03 -33.33
CA GLY A 53 33.76 35.61 -34.29
C GLY A 53 33.59 37.14 -34.19
N LEU A 54 34.50 37.77 -33.44
CA LEU A 54 34.50 39.24 -33.25
C LEU A 54 35.11 40.01 -34.41
N ILE A 55 35.89 39.31 -35.25
CA ILE A 55 36.53 39.85 -36.43
C ILE A 55 36.34 38.85 -37.57
N ASN A 56 35.92 39.35 -38.77
CA ASN A 56 35.71 38.47 -39.93
C ASN A 56 37.05 38.18 -40.66
N ASN A 57 37.05 37.24 -41.62
CA ASN A 57 38.23 36.88 -42.42
C ASN A 57 38.75 37.98 -43.36
N GLN A 58 37.95 39.07 -43.57
CA GLN A 58 38.27 40.23 -44.41
C GLN A 58 38.85 41.38 -43.59
N GLY A 59 39.06 41.21 -42.26
CA GLY A 59 39.63 42.23 -41.40
C GLY A 59 38.61 43.25 -40.85
N VAL A 60 37.38 43.13 -41.17
CA VAL A 60 36.33 44.04 -40.68
C VAL A 60 35.87 43.56 -39.30
N ILE A 61 35.93 44.47 -38.33
CA ILE A 61 35.37 44.19 -36.98
C ILE A 61 33.86 44.08 -37.18
N ASN A 62 33.32 42.91 -36.86
CA ASN A 62 31.89 42.81 -36.68
C ASN A 62 31.54 43.74 -35.51
N GLU A 63 30.86 44.85 -35.78
CA GLU A 63 30.23 45.58 -34.71
C GLU A 63 29.32 44.59 -34.02
N ILE A 64 29.69 44.27 -32.77
CA ILE A 64 28.74 43.66 -31.88
C ILE A 64 27.69 44.73 -31.71
N ASP A 65 26.65 44.63 -32.53
CA ASP A 65 25.45 45.40 -32.30
C ASP A 65 25.14 45.27 -30.82
N ASP A 66 25.17 46.37 -30.12
CA ASP A 66 24.72 46.54 -28.75
C ASP A 66 23.17 46.45 -28.77
N PHE A 67 22.65 45.37 -29.47
CA PHE A 67 21.26 45.13 -29.76
C PHE A 67 20.48 44.77 -28.49
N SER A 68 21.15 44.37 -27.37
CA SER A 68 20.40 43.96 -26.18
C SER A 68 20.07 45.11 -25.25
N ASP A 69 20.95 46.07 -25.01
CA ASP A 69 20.72 47.14 -24.03
C ASP A 69 19.90 48.29 -24.62
N ASN A 70 20.14 48.66 -25.86
CA ASN A 70 19.42 49.78 -26.49
C ASN A 70 17.98 49.46 -26.81
N ASN A 71 17.65 48.23 -27.17
CA ASN A 71 16.27 47.80 -27.42
C ASN A 71 15.47 47.60 -26.12
N MET A 72 16.12 47.08 -25.08
CA MET A 72 15.50 46.90 -23.76
C MET A 72 15.20 48.28 -23.14
N GLN A 73 16.16 49.22 -23.21
CA GLN A 73 15.93 50.59 -22.72
C GLN A 73 14.84 51.34 -23.53
N LYS A 74 14.80 51.20 -24.84
CA LYS A 74 13.75 51.75 -25.70
C LYS A 74 12.36 51.16 -25.35
N ASN A 75 12.28 49.86 -25.14
CA ASN A 75 11.04 49.19 -24.76
C ASN A 75 10.55 49.62 -23.38
N LEU A 76 11.47 49.77 -22.38
CA LEU A 76 11.14 50.31 -21.07
C LEU A 76 10.67 51.76 -21.11
N LEU A 77 11.32 52.61 -21.92
CA LEU A 77 10.93 53.99 -22.14
C LEU A 77 9.53 54.09 -22.82
N LEU A 78 9.25 53.22 -23.76
CA LEU A 78 7.95 53.12 -24.39
C LEU A 78 6.85 52.77 -23.38
N LEU A 79 7.07 51.78 -22.53
CA LEU A 79 6.14 51.43 -21.45
C LEU A 79 5.97 52.57 -20.45
N TRP A 80 7.06 53.28 -20.11
CA TRP A 80 7.02 54.41 -19.19
C TRP A 80 6.23 55.60 -19.76
N THR A 81 6.39 55.90 -21.06
CA THR A 81 5.63 56.99 -21.74
C THR A 81 4.14 56.66 -21.81
N LYS A 82 3.77 55.40 -22.00
CA LYS A 82 2.37 54.93 -22.08
C LYS A 82 1.82 54.48 -20.70
N ARG A 83 2.50 54.78 -19.57
CA ARG A 83 2.07 54.37 -18.22
C ARG A 83 0.65 54.75 -17.85
N LYS A 84 0.18 55.93 -18.29
CA LYS A 84 -1.19 56.39 -18.07
C LYS A 84 -2.21 55.50 -18.77
N PHE A 85 -1.90 54.99 -19.96
CA PHE A 85 -2.74 54.05 -20.69
C PHE A 85 -2.77 52.70 -19.98
N ILE A 86 -1.60 52.18 -19.55
CA ILE A 86 -1.48 50.93 -18.79
C ILE A 86 -2.34 51.02 -17.52
N LEU A 87 -2.18 52.06 -16.72
CA LEU A 87 -2.93 52.27 -15.48
C LEU A 87 -4.45 52.38 -15.74
N LYS A 88 -4.85 53.06 -16.80
CA LYS A 88 -6.26 53.21 -17.16
C LYS A 88 -6.90 51.88 -17.58
N ASN A 89 -6.17 51.06 -18.33
CA ASN A 89 -6.61 49.75 -18.78
C ASN A 89 -6.65 48.75 -17.60
N ILE A 90 -5.59 48.67 -16.78
CA ILE A 90 -5.59 47.87 -15.59
C ILE A 90 -6.76 48.28 -14.68
N GLY A 91 -6.97 49.58 -14.44
CA GLY A 91 -8.06 50.06 -13.63
C GLY A 91 -9.44 49.64 -14.18
N PHE A 92 -9.65 49.74 -15.49
CA PHE A 92 -10.88 49.29 -16.14
C PHE A 92 -11.11 47.78 -16.01
N VAL A 93 -10.09 46.96 -16.32
CA VAL A 93 -10.17 45.49 -16.21
C VAL A 93 -10.41 45.07 -14.74
N THR A 94 -9.76 45.74 -13.79
CA THR A 94 -9.94 45.49 -12.35
C THR A 94 -11.36 45.78 -11.89
N VAL A 95 -11.93 46.93 -12.31
CA VAL A 95 -13.31 47.32 -11.96
C VAL A 95 -14.31 46.29 -12.52
N VAL A 96 -14.15 45.92 -13.79
CA VAL A 96 -14.99 44.89 -14.42
C VAL A 96 -14.86 43.56 -13.69
N SER A 97 -13.64 43.14 -13.33
CA SER A 97 -13.40 41.91 -12.57
C SER A 97 -14.03 41.96 -11.18
N ILE A 98 -13.99 43.08 -10.46
CA ILE A 98 -14.66 43.24 -9.18
C ILE A 98 -16.18 43.05 -9.34
N ILE A 99 -16.79 43.66 -10.36
CA ILE A 99 -18.21 43.51 -10.63
C ILE A 99 -18.54 42.03 -10.88
N ILE A 100 -17.78 41.35 -11.75
CA ILE A 100 -17.96 39.92 -12.04
C ILE A 100 -17.79 39.10 -10.76
N ALA A 101 -16.74 39.34 -9.98
CA ALA A 101 -16.48 38.60 -8.72
C ALA A 101 -17.58 38.80 -7.67
N LEU A 102 -18.32 39.94 -7.71
CA LEU A 102 -19.45 40.17 -6.82
C LEU A 102 -20.72 39.47 -7.29
N LEU A 103 -20.93 39.33 -8.62
CA LEU A 103 -22.09 38.67 -9.22
C LEU A 103 -21.99 37.15 -9.15
N LEU A 104 -20.77 36.58 -9.05
CA LEU A 104 -20.58 35.15 -8.96
C LEU A 104 -21.25 34.55 -7.70
N PRO A 105 -21.95 33.40 -7.80
CA PRO A 105 -22.61 32.74 -6.68
C PRO A 105 -21.60 32.33 -5.61
N LYS A 106 -22.04 32.45 -4.36
CA LYS A 106 -21.25 32.00 -3.19
C LYS A 106 -21.41 30.49 -3.04
N TRP A 107 -20.32 29.81 -2.77
CA TRP A 107 -20.30 28.37 -2.49
C TRP A 107 -19.76 28.14 -1.09
N TYR A 108 -20.33 27.18 -0.39
CA TYR A 108 -20.02 26.84 0.99
C TYR A 108 -19.61 25.39 1.06
N THR A 109 -18.50 25.10 1.74
CA THR A 109 -17.98 23.74 1.94
C THR A 109 -18.31 23.29 3.35
N SER A 110 -19.05 22.20 3.48
CA SER A 110 -19.16 21.45 4.72
C SER A 110 -18.24 20.22 4.64
N GLN A 111 -17.67 19.84 5.78
CA GLN A 111 -16.74 18.71 5.86
C GLN A 111 -16.97 17.89 7.11
N ALA A 112 -16.62 16.61 7.05
CA ALA A 112 -16.54 15.69 8.17
C ALA A 112 -15.22 14.93 8.13
N ILE A 113 -14.73 14.55 9.30
CA ILE A 113 -13.54 13.71 9.44
C ILE A 113 -13.96 12.42 10.16
N ILE A 114 -13.63 11.28 9.56
CA ILE A 114 -13.95 9.96 10.09
C ILE A 114 -12.71 9.09 10.20
N LEU A 115 -12.76 8.15 11.13
CA LEU A 115 -11.78 7.09 11.33
C LEU A 115 -12.48 5.73 11.19
N SER A 116 -11.77 4.71 10.68
CA SER A 116 -12.25 3.34 10.74
C SER A 116 -12.26 2.83 12.17
N SER A 117 -13.38 2.25 12.62
CA SER A 117 -13.51 1.70 13.97
C SER A 117 -12.84 0.31 14.13
N ASP A 118 -12.42 -0.31 13.03
CA ASP A 118 -11.83 -1.65 13.07
C ASP A 118 -10.35 -1.69 13.52
N ALA A 119 -9.70 -0.52 13.59
CA ALA A 119 -8.32 -0.39 14.06
C ALA A 119 -8.09 -0.92 15.51
N GLY A 120 -9.12 -0.98 16.34
CA GLY A 120 -9.02 -1.46 17.73
C GLY A 120 -9.22 -2.97 17.93
N ARG A 121 -9.72 -3.69 16.94
CA ARG A 121 -10.10 -5.12 17.09
C ARG A 121 -8.95 -6.08 16.87
N PHE A 122 -7.98 -5.71 16.06
CA PHE A 122 -6.79 -6.54 15.83
C PHE A 122 -5.91 -6.69 17.09
N SER A 123 -5.94 -5.72 18.00
CA SER A 123 -5.14 -5.79 19.22
C SER A 123 -5.62 -6.86 20.22
N LEU A 124 -6.92 -7.19 20.21
CA LEU A 124 -7.47 -8.23 21.09
C LEU A 124 -7.23 -9.65 20.55
N LEU A 125 -7.26 -9.85 19.23
CA LEU A 125 -6.96 -11.15 18.63
C LEU A 125 -5.45 -11.45 18.67
N SER A 126 -4.60 -10.43 18.51
CA SER A 126 -3.13 -10.59 18.61
C SER A 126 -2.66 -10.91 20.02
N SER A 127 -3.43 -10.57 21.06
CA SER A 127 -3.11 -10.91 22.44
C SER A 127 -3.53 -12.34 22.83
N LEU A 128 -4.36 -13.01 22.05
CA LEU A 128 -4.86 -14.36 22.28
C LEU A 128 -4.14 -15.43 21.45
N SER A 129 -3.28 -15.04 20.51
CA SER A 129 -2.52 -15.97 19.66
C SER A 129 -1.02 -15.89 19.97
N PRO A 130 -0.35 -17.01 20.26
CA PRO A 130 1.10 -17.04 20.43
C PRO A 130 1.89 -16.88 19.12
N ILE A 131 1.19 -16.71 17.99
CA ILE A 131 1.79 -16.54 16.67
C ILE A 131 2.01 -15.03 16.41
N PRO A 132 3.19 -14.58 15.95
CA PRO A 132 3.43 -13.17 15.66
C PRO A 132 2.59 -12.72 14.47
N VAL A 133 1.40 -12.17 14.76
CA VAL A 133 0.44 -11.59 13.79
C VAL A 133 0.92 -10.22 13.28
N ALA A 134 2.13 -9.81 13.65
CA ALA A 134 2.70 -8.49 13.36
C ALA A 134 2.80 -8.17 11.85
N ASP A 135 2.92 -9.18 10.99
CA ASP A 135 2.97 -8.96 9.54
C ASP A 135 1.59 -8.84 8.86
N PHE A 136 0.51 -9.12 9.60
CA PHE A 136 -0.86 -9.08 9.04
C PHE A 136 -1.63 -7.78 9.34
N GLY A 137 -1.15 -6.92 10.22
CA GLY A 137 -1.94 -5.82 10.80
C GLY A 137 -1.70 -4.42 10.21
N LEU A 138 -0.59 -4.15 9.55
CA LEU A 138 -0.27 -2.81 9.04
C LEU A 138 -0.95 -2.46 7.71
N SER A 139 -1.47 -3.45 6.98
CA SER A 139 -2.23 -3.23 5.74
C SER A 139 -3.73 -2.97 5.96
N SER A 140 -4.28 -3.24 7.15
CA SER A 140 -5.73 -3.16 7.39
C SER A 140 -6.27 -1.72 7.40
N LEU A 141 -5.54 -0.75 7.94
CA LEU A 141 -5.98 0.66 7.97
C LEU A 141 -6.13 1.25 6.56
N SER A 142 -5.21 0.93 5.65
CA SER A 142 -5.28 1.35 4.26
C SER A 142 -6.39 0.64 3.49
N GLU A 143 -6.74 -0.58 3.86
CA GLU A 143 -7.76 -1.40 3.22
C GLU A 143 -9.18 -0.89 3.56
N ASP A 144 -9.44 -0.54 4.81
CA ASP A 144 -10.72 0.03 5.25
C ASP A 144 -10.95 1.43 4.66
N ILE A 145 -9.94 2.28 4.61
CA ILE A 145 -10.04 3.61 3.99
C ILE A 145 -10.35 3.48 2.50
N ASN A 146 -9.67 2.59 1.79
CA ASN A 146 -9.93 2.32 0.38
C ASN A 146 -11.36 1.79 0.15
N LYS A 147 -11.86 0.95 1.05
CA LYS A 147 -13.24 0.47 1.04
C LYS A 147 -14.23 1.62 1.22
N PHE A 148 -13.99 2.54 2.16
CA PHE A 148 -14.84 3.72 2.37
C PHE A 148 -14.86 4.64 1.13
N ILE A 149 -13.69 4.89 0.53
CA ILE A 149 -13.57 5.65 -0.71
C ILE A 149 -14.36 4.97 -1.85
N ALA A 150 -14.24 3.64 -1.99
CA ALA A 150 -14.97 2.88 -2.99
C ALA A 150 -16.49 2.95 -2.79
N ILE A 151 -16.98 2.86 -1.55
CA ILE A 151 -18.40 2.99 -1.22
C ILE A 151 -18.92 4.39 -1.57
N LEU A 152 -18.21 5.44 -1.14
CA LEU A 152 -18.61 6.83 -1.40
C LEU A 152 -18.63 7.17 -2.88
N ASN A 153 -17.68 6.62 -3.65
CA ASN A 153 -17.62 6.81 -5.10
C ASN A 153 -18.56 5.88 -5.87
N SER A 154 -19.27 4.98 -5.19
CA SER A 154 -20.17 4.04 -5.85
C SER A 154 -21.35 4.76 -6.52
N ARG A 155 -21.81 4.20 -7.65
CA ARG A 155 -23.00 4.66 -8.35
C ARG A 155 -24.24 4.66 -7.45
N SER A 156 -24.33 3.71 -6.54
CA SER A 156 -25.45 3.58 -5.59
C SER A 156 -25.55 4.81 -4.69
N VAL A 157 -24.45 5.23 -4.07
CA VAL A 157 -24.40 6.41 -3.20
C VAL A 157 -24.67 7.67 -3.99
N LYS A 158 -23.98 7.88 -5.14
CA LYS A 158 -24.20 9.05 -5.99
C LYS A 158 -25.65 9.16 -6.45
N SER A 159 -26.25 8.07 -6.93
CA SER A 159 -27.66 8.03 -7.35
C SER A 159 -28.62 8.33 -6.21
N HIS A 160 -28.34 7.81 -5.00
CA HIS A 160 -29.11 8.14 -3.81
C HIS A 160 -29.05 9.62 -3.48
N MET A 161 -27.84 10.22 -3.51
CA MET A 161 -27.64 11.65 -3.27
C MET A 161 -28.39 12.52 -4.29
N VAL A 162 -28.29 12.17 -5.57
CA VAL A 162 -29.01 12.87 -6.64
C VAL A 162 -30.51 12.87 -6.39
N LYS A 163 -31.08 11.71 -6.04
CA LYS A 163 -32.53 11.58 -5.79
C LYS A 163 -32.96 12.31 -4.53
N LYS A 164 -32.20 12.16 -3.42
CA LYS A 164 -32.57 12.71 -2.10
C LYS A 164 -32.55 14.25 -2.09
N PHE A 165 -31.58 14.85 -2.76
CA PHE A 165 -31.41 16.30 -2.78
C PHE A 165 -31.88 16.97 -4.07
N ASP A 166 -32.55 16.23 -4.96
CA ASP A 166 -33.05 16.71 -6.25
C ASP A 166 -31.97 17.46 -7.04
N LEU A 167 -30.79 16.80 -7.17
CA LEU A 167 -29.61 17.44 -7.76
C LEU A 167 -29.77 17.69 -9.27
N ILE A 168 -30.69 17.02 -9.96
CA ILE A 168 -31.02 17.28 -11.36
C ILE A 168 -31.48 18.72 -11.49
N ASN A 169 -32.51 19.11 -10.73
CA ASN A 169 -33.05 20.48 -10.78
C ASN A 169 -32.09 21.48 -10.11
N ARG A 170 -31.38 21.07 -9.06
CA ARG A 170 -30.50 21.95 -8.30
C ARG A 170 -29.24 22.38 -9.07
N TYR A 171 -28.72 21.50 -9.89
CA TYR A 171 -27.52 21.75 -10.71
C TYR A 171 -27.85 22.08 -12.17
N ASP A 172 -29.14 22.05 -12.52
CA ASP A 172 -29.64 22.31 -13.90
C ASP A 172 -29.08 21.29 -14.89
N GLU A 173 -29.11 20.02 -14.51
CA GLU A 173 -28.59 18.91 -15.31
C GLU A 173 -29.73 18.21 -16.09
N LYS A 174 -29.36 17.55 -17.18
CA LYS A 174 -30.34 16.95 -18.13
C LYS A 174 -30.96 15.68 -17.55
N ASP A 175 -30.17 14.89 -16.86
CA ASP A 175 -30.59 13.59 -16.31
C ASP A 175 -29.75 13.19 -15.09
N ILE A 176 -30.03 12.00 -14.53
CA ILE A 176 -29.39 11.48 -13.34
C ILE A 176 -27.88 11.22 -13.56
N GLU A 177 -27.45 10.85 -14.76
CA GLU A 177 -26.04 10.54 -15.04
C GLU A 177 -25.20 11.84 -14.99
N TYR A 178 -25.67 12.89 -15.66
CA TYR A 178 -25.00 14.21 -15.60
C TYR A 178 -25.04 14.79 -14.19
N ALA A 179 -26.14 14.62 -13.47
CA ALA A 179 -26.25 15.07 -12.08
C ALA A 179 -25.28 14.31 -11.14
N MET A 180 -25.03 13.01 -11.37
CA MET A 180 -24.03 12.26 -10.62
C MET A 180 -22.61 12.76 -10.89
N VAL A 181 -22.25 13.07 -12.12
CA VAL A 181 -20.95 13.65 -12.49
C VAL A 181 -20.79 15.03 -11.85
N ALA A 182 -21.82 15.88 -11.99
CA ALA A 182 -21.81 17.22 -11.37
C ALA A 182 -21.70 17.15 -9.83
N PHE A 183 -22.27 16.15 -9.19
CA PHE A 183 -22.13 15.91 -7.75
C PHE A 183 -20.71 15.46 -7.39
N GLU A 184 -20.13 14.56 -8.19
CA GLU A 184 -18.75 14.09 -7.99
C GLU A 184 -17.73 15.23 -7.99
N GLU A 185 -17.86 16.19 -8.92
CA GLU A 185 -17.03 17.40 -8.97
C GLU A 185 -17.17 18.31 -7.74
N LYS A 186 -18.28 18.19 -7.02
CA LYS A 186 -18.58 18.97 -5.82
C LYS A 186 -18.32 18.21 -4.51
N MET A 187 -18.04 16.93 -4.60
CA MET A 187 -17.64 16.06 -3.49
C MET A 187 -16.13 15.86 -3.56
N GLU A 188 -15.45 16.07 -2.45
CA GLU A 188 -14.02 15.85 -2.32
C GLU A 188 -13.78 14.88 -1.17
N ILE A 189 -12.99 13.84 -1.44
CA ILE A 189 -12.62 12.80 -0.49
C ILE A 189 -11.10 12.79 -0.41
N GLU A 190 -10.56 13.08 0.76
CA GLU A 190 -9.13 13.22 1.01
C GLU A 190 -8.71 12.32 2.18
N VAL A 191 -7.62 11.58 2.01
CA VAL A 191 -6.96 10.86 3.10
C VAL A 191 -5.94 11.79 3.73
N THR A 192 -6.08 12.05 5.02
CA THR A 192 -5.15 12.92 5.74
C THR A 192 -3.85 12.18 6.07
N GLU A 193 -2.80 12.92 6.42
CA GLU A 193 -1.50 12.35 6.82
C GLU A 193 -1.63 11.47 8.07
N GLU A 194 -2.62 11.73 8.92
CA GLU A 194 -2.90 10.96 10.13
C GLU A 194 -3.70 9.66 9.85
N GLY A 195 -3.99 9.36 8.58
CA GLY A 195 -4.74 8.17 8.20
C GLY A 195 -6.24 8.26 8.48
N THR A 196 -6.80 9.47 8.54
CA THR A 196 -8.25 9.71 8.62
C THR A 196 -8.83 10.05 7.25
N LEU A 197 -10.13 9.86 7.07
CA LEU A 197 -10.84 10.19 5.84
C LEU A 197 -11.64 11.49 6.04
N LYS A 198 -11.29 12.50 5.26
CA LYS A 198 -12.01 13.76 5.20
C LYS A 198 -12.95 13.76 4.01
N ILE A 199 -14.22 13.98 4.26
CA ILE A 199 -15.28 14.06 3.26
C ILE A 199 -15.80 15.49 3.24
N SER A 200 -15.80 16.13 2.10
CA SER A 200 -16.29 17.49 1.92
C SER A 200 -17.25 17.58 0.74
N VAL A 201 -18.27 18.44 0.89
CA VAL A 201 -19.23 18.75 -0.17
C VAL A 201 -19.41 20.25 -0.25
N ILE A 202 -19.43 20.76 -1.47
CA ILE A 202 -19.63 22.17 -1.78
C ILE A 202 -21.02 22.38 -2.35
N ASP A 203 -21.78 23.31 -1.75
CA ASP A 203 -23.10 23.72 -2.28
C ASP A 203 -23.33 25.24 -2.15
N LYS A 204 -24.31 25.76 -2.89
CA LYS A 204 -24.74 27.18 -2.79
C LYS A 204 -25.43 27.49 -1.48
N ASP A 205 -26.06 26.49 -0.87
CA ASP A 205 -26.76 26.59 0.42
C ASP A 205 -25.92 25.90 1.51
N PRO A 206 -25.46 26.64 2.54
CA PRO A 206 -24.62 26.08 3.60
C PRO A 206 -25.33 24.98 4.41
N LEU A 207 -26.67 25.05 4.55
CA LEU A 207 -27.44 24.04 5.26
C LEU A 207 -27.54 22.74 4.45
N ILE A 208 -27.71 22.87 3.15
CA ILE A 208 -27.76 21.71 2.25
C ILE A 208 -26.38 21.06 2.15
N ALA A 209 -25.29 21.83 2.05
CA ALA A 209 -23.92 21.28 2.07
C ALA A 209 -23.69 20.41 3.33
N LYS A 210 -24.11 20.89 4.51
CA LYS A 210 -24.08 20.11 5.75
C LYS A 210 -24.89 18.82 5.65
N LYS A 211 -26.15 18.93 5.24
CA LYS A 211 -27.07 17.76 5.11
C LYS A 211 -26.56 16.74 4.10
N MET A 212 -25.91 17.16 3.03
CA MET A 212 -25.29 16.25 2.07
C MET A 212 -24.15 15.46 2.69
N VAL A 213 -23.29 16.08 3.50
CA VAL A 213 -22.20 15.36 4.20
C VAL A 213 -22.78 14.43 5.24
N GLU A 214 -23.81 14.85 6.02
CA GLU A 214 -24.51 13.98 6.97
C GLU A 214 -25.08 12.74 6.29
N GLU A 215 -25.72 12.93 5.14
CA GLU A 215 -26.30 11.82 4.37
C GLU A 215 -25.23 10.89 3.80
N LEU A 216 -24.11 11.42 3.32
CA LEU A 216 -22.99 10.60 2.87
C LEU A 216 -22.46 9.71 4.00
N LEU A 217 -22.34 10.23 5.23
CA LEU A 217 -21.94 9.46 6.40
C LEU A 217 -22.96 8.34 6.72
N ILE A 218 -24.26 8.66 6.67
CA ILE A 218 -25.34 7.69 6.90
C ILE A 218 -25.30 6.58 5.84
N GLN A 219 -25.13 6.93 4.56
CA GLN A 219 -25.05 5.96 3.48
C GLN A 219 -23.79 5.10 3.58
N LEU A 220 -22.67 5.71 3.93
CA LEU A 220 -21.41 5.01 4.15
C LEU A 220 -21.54 3.98 5.29
N ASP A 221 -22.10 4.39 6.44
CA ASP A 221 -22.28 3.51 7.59
C ASP A 221 -23.24 2.36 7.26
N ASN A 222 -24.39 2.65 6.65
CA ASN A 222 -25.40 1.65 6.26
C ASN A 222 -24.83 0.60 5.28
N ILE A 223 -24.08 1.05 4.27
CA ILE A 223 -23.50 0.14 3.28
C ILE A 223 -22.37 -0.66 3.92
N ASN A 224 -21.47 -0.01 4.68
CA ASN A 224 -20.36 -0.69 5.34
C ASN A 224 -20.86 -1.72 6.35
N GLN A 225 -21.87 -1.37 7.15
CA GLN A 225 -22.51 -2.29 8.10
C GLN A 225 -23.11 -3.50 7.38
N ARG A 226 -23.89 -3.28 6.30
CA ARG A 226 -24.45 -4.37 5.50
C ARG A 226 -23.36 -5.28 4.92
N LEU A 227 -22.27 -4.72 4.35
CA LEU A 227 -21.17 -5.51 3.83
C LEU A 227 -20.47 -6.32 4.93
N SER A 228 -20.34 -5.76 6.14
CA SER A 228 -19.78 -6.46 7.29
C SER A 228 -20.68 -7.60 7.76
N MET A 229 -22.01 -7.37 7.83
CA MET A 229 -22.99 -8.41 8.17
C MET A 229 -23.01 -9.52 7.12
N ASP A 230 -22.99 -9.20 5.83
CA ASP A 230 -22.96 -10.19 4.76
C ASP A 230 -21.67 -11.04 4.82
N LYS A 231 -20.53 -10.40 5.11
CA LYS A 231 -19.26 -11.10 5.34
C LYS A 231 -19.33 -12.00 6.59
N GLY A 232 -19.87 -11.48 7.69
CA GLY A 232 -20.08 -12.24 8.92
C GLY A 232 -20.98 -13.47 8.70
N ARG A 233 -22.09 -13.31 7.99
CA ARG A 233 -23.00 -14.41 7.64
C ARG A 233 -22.30 -15.47 6.79
N PHE A 234 -21.60 -15.06 5.75
CA PHE A 234 -20.86 -16.00 4.89
C PHE A 234 -19.80 -16.77 5.66
N ASN A 235 -19.05 -16.08 6.51
CA ASN A 235 -18.05 -16.70 7.38
C ASN A 235 -18.70 -17.69 8.37
N ARG A 236 -19.82 -17.32 8.99
CA ARG A 236 -20.53 -18.20 9.91
C ARG A 236 -21.01 -19.46 9.20
N GLU A 237 -21.65 -19.35 8.03
CA GLU A 237 -22.13 -20.49 7.27
C GLU A 237 -21.00 -21.43 6.88
N PHE A 238 -19.90 -20.89 6.40
CA PHE A 238 -18.71 -21.69 6.07
C PHE A 238 -18.12 -22.39 7.31
N LEU A 239 -17.94 -21.64 8.41
CA LEU A 239 -17.36 -22.19 9.64
C LEU A 239 -18.32 -23.21 10.29
N GLU A 240 -19.64 -23.02 10.21
CA GLU A 240 -20.64 -23.97 10.70
C GLU A 240 -20.56 -25.29 9.95
N GLN A 241 -20.47 -25.24 8.62
CA GLN A 241 -20.28 -26.43 7.82
C GLN A 241 -18.98 -27.15 8.20
N ARG A 242 -17.86 -26.42 8.25
CA ARG A 242 -16.56 -26.98 8.59
C ARG A 242 -16.50 -27.55 10.00
N LEU A 243 -17.15 -26.90 10.96
CA LEU A 243 -17.27 -27.36 12.34
C LEU A 243 -18.05 -28.69 12.41
N ASN A 244 -19.13 -28.83 11.64
CA ASN A 244 -19.92 -30.05 11.58
C ASN A 244 -19.16 -31.20 10.93
N GLU A 245 -18.40 -30.94 9.85
CA GLU A 245 -17.48 -31.89 9.23
C GLU A 245 -16.43 -32.35 10.24
N THR A 246 -15.75 -31.42 10.90
CA THR A 246 -14.72 -31.72 11.92
C THR A 246 -15.28 -32.53 13.09
N LYS A 247 -16.48 -32.24 13.60
CA LYS A 247 -17.12 -33.03 14.64
C LYS A 247 -17.41 -34.47 14.20
N THR A 248 -17.83 -34.64 12.92
CA THR A 248 -18.07 -35.96 12.36
C THR A 248 -16.77 -36.75 12.22
N ASP A 249 -15.71 -36.09 11.69
CA ASP A 249 -14.39 -36.70 11.51
C ASP A 249 -13.76 -37.04 12.86
N LEU A 250 -13.95 -36.19 13.88
CA LEU A 250 -13.51 -36.45 15.25
C LEU A 250 -14.18 -37.73 15.80
N ALA A 251 -15.51 -37.81 15.70
CA ALA A 251 -16.23 -38.99 16.16
C ALA A 251 -15.77 -40.28 15.44
N ILE A 252 -15.45 -40.21 14.13
CA ILE A 252 -14.90 -41.32 13.36
C ILE A 252 -13.51 -41.68 13.88
N ALA A 253 -12.66 -40.68 14.12
CA ALA A 253 -11.29 -40.89 14.64
C ALA A 253 -11.33 -41.51 16.04
N GLU A 254 -12.21 -41.03 16.92
CA GLU A 254 -12.42 -41.62 18.26
C GLU A 254 -12.85 -43.08 18.20
N ILE A 255 -13.83 -43.40 17.32
CA ILE A 255 -14.31 -44.78 17.12
C ILE A 255 -13.17 -45.66 16.62
N ARG A 256 -12.41 -45.21 15.61
CA ARG A 256 -11.27 -45.99 15.06
C ARG A 256 -10.19 -46.26 16.11
N LEU A 257 -9.85 -45.25 16.89
CA LEU A 257 -8.87 -45.40 17.93
C LEU A 257 -9.37 -46.37 19.01
N LYS A 258 -10.62 -46.23 19.43
CA LYS A 258 -11.27 -47.13 20.38
C LYS A 258 -11.29 -48.56 19.88
N ASP A 259 -11.74 -48.82 18.66
CA ASP A 259 -11.78 -50.12 18.02
C ASP A 259 -10.40 -50.76 17.94
N PHE A 260 -9.37 -49.95 17.64
CA PHE A 260 -8.00 -50.39 17.61
C PHE A 260 -7.53 -50.81 19.05
N GLN A 261 -7.77 -49.97 20.05
CA GLN A 261 -7.41 -50.23 21.43
C GLN A 261 -8.11 -51.47 21.99
N GLU A 262 -9.40 -51.69 21.70
CA GLU A 262 -10.17 -52.86 22.13
C GLU A 262 -9.66 -54.15 21.45
N LYS A 263 -9.22 -54.10 20.18
CA LYS A 263 -8.72 -55.25 19.44
C LYS A 263 -7.30 -55.63 19.79
N THR A 264 -6.45 -54.65 20.07
CA THR A 264 -5.01 -54.85 20.24
C THR A 264 -4.56 -54.80 21.69
N GLY A 265 -5.37 -54.24 22.60
CA GLY A 265 -4.98 -53.98 23.99
C GLY A 265 -4.00 -52.82 24.13
N ILE A 266 -3.67 -52.11 23.05
CA ILE A 266 -2.67 -51.03 23.04
C ILE A 266 -3.40 -49.70 23.34
N ILE A 267 -3.19 -49.14 24.53
CA ILE A 267 -3.74 -47.87 24.97
C ILE A 267 -2.71 -46.76 24.84
N ASP A 268 -1.53 -46.97 25.36
CA ASP A 268 -0.38 -46.07 25.26
C ASP A 268 0.89 -46.91 25.07
N ILE A 269 1.39 -46.89 23.83
CA ILE A 269 2.56 -47.67 23.44
C ILE A 269 3.78 -47.34 24.30
N VAL A 270 4.06 -46.03 24.49
CA VAL A 270 5.26 -45.60 25.18
C VAL A 270 5.21 -46.00 26.66
N SER A 271 4.06 -45.79 27.30
CA SER A 271 3.88 -46.15 28.71
C SER A 271 3.85 -47.66 28.92
N GLN A 272 3.18 -48.44 28.03
CA GLN A 272 3.13 -49.91 28.12
C GLN A 272 4.49 -50.53 27.85
N ILE A 273 5.26 -50.01 26.92
CA ILE A 273 6.64 -50.45 26.65
C ILE A 273 7.52 -50.08 27.85
N SER A 274 7.45 -48.83 28.33
CA SER A 274 8.25 -48.41 29.48
C SER A 274 7.99 -49.29 30.70
N ALA A 275 6.72 -49.61 31.00
CA ALA A 275 6.38 -50.52 32.09
C ALA A 275 6.92 -51.93 31.90
N GLN A 276 6.95 -52.48 30.68
CA GLN A 276 7.53 -53.77 30.40
C GLN A 276 9.07 -53.76 30.46
N TYR A 277 9.71 -52.62 30.05
CA TYR A 277 11.18 -52.49 30.06
C TYR A 277 11.73 -51.96 31.38
N GLU A 278 10.95 -51.36 32.27
CA GLU A 278 11.38 -50.99 33.63
C GLU A 278 11.89 -52.20 34.41
N ALA A 279 11.42 -53.42 34.04
CA ALA A 279 11.94 -54.67 34.52
C ALA A 279 13.32 -55.05 33.92
N TYR A 280 13.77 -54.43 32.83
CA TYR A 280 14.97 -54.85 32.08
C TYR A 280 16.14 -53.86 32.04
N GLY A 281 16.09 -52.72 32.72
CA GLY A 281 17.29 -51.92 32.95
C GLY A 281 17.26 -50.45 32.51
N GLN A 282 17.78 -49.62 33.39
CA GLN A 282 17.74 -48.15 33.35
C GLN A 282 18.44 -47.47 32.14
N ILE A 283 19.28 -48.17 31.41
CA ILE A 283 20.12 -47.57 30.33
C ILE A 283 19.28 -47.32 29.06
N TYR A 284 18.33 -48.16 28.73
CA TYR A 284 17.49 -48.04 27.54
C TYR A 284 16.32 -47.06 27.72
N ILE A 285 15.91 -46.81 28.99
CA ILE A 285 14.83 -45.87 29.30
C ILE A 285 15.21 -44.43 28.90
N GLN A 286 16.46 -44.01 29.08
CA GLN A 286 16.94 -42.69 28.75
C GLN A 286 16.91 -42.44 27.24
N GLU A 287 17.30 -43.42 26.43
CA GLU A 287 17.29 -43.30 24.97
C GLU A 287 15.86 -43.23 24.41
N MET A 288 14.96 -44.09 24.90
CA MET A 288 13.53 -44.05 24.54
C MET A 288 12.81 -42.79 24.99
N GLN A 289 13.14 -42.25 26.16
CA GLN A 289 12.59 -40.98 26.63
C GLN A 289 13.04 -39.82 25.74
N ALA A 290 14.28 -39.83 25.26
CA ALA A 290 14.77 -38.81 24.32
C ALA A 290 14.04 -38.86 22.96
N TYR A 291 13.83 -40.05 22.41
CA TYR A 291 13.04 -40.24 21.19
C TYR A 291 11.57 -39.84 21.37
N GLY A 292 10.96 -40.19 22.50
CA GLY A 292 9.58 -39.79 22.80
C GLY A 292 9.41 -38.28 22.95
N GLN A 293 10.41 -37.62 23.54
CA GLN A 293 10.39 -36.14 23.63
C GLN A 293 10.52 -35.47 22.26
N LEU A 294 11.41 -35.99 21.39
CA LEU A 294 11.58 -35.49 20.02
C LEU A 294 10.31 -35.67 19.21
N TYR A 295 9.69 -36.86 19.25
CA TYR A 295 8.42 -37.16 18.61
C TYR A 295 7.30 -36.18 19.07
N ASN A 296 7.19 -35.96 20.36
CA ASN A 296 6.21 -35.04 20.92
C ASN A 296 6.46 -33.59 20.44
N GLN A 297 7.71 -33.17 20.37
CA GLN A 297 8.07 -31.83 19.89
C GLN A 297 7.72 -31.65 18.43
N GLU A 298 7.99 -32.63 17.55
CA GLU A 298 7.59 -32.59 16.16
C GLU A 298 6.08 -32.68 15.99
N MET A 299 5.38 -33.42 16.84
CA MET A 299 3.92 -33.50 16.82
C MET A 299 3.28 -32.16 17.21
N ILE A 300 3.86 -31.41 18.14
CA ILE A 300 3.45 -30.04 18.45
C ILE A 300 3.63 -29.15 17.22
N ALA A 301 4.80 -29.19 16.59
CA ALA A 301 5.09 -28.42 15.38
C ALA A 301 4.13 -28.78 14.23
N TYR A 302 3.79 -30.06 14.08
CA TYR A 302 2.79 -30.51 13.11
C TYR A 302 1.41 -29.91 13.38
N THR A 303 0.94 -29.95 14.62
CA THR A 303 -0.37 -29.41 15.01
C THR A 303 -0.45 -27.88 14.83
N GLU A 304 0.61 -27.17 15.19
CA GLU A 304 0.71 -25.71 14.97
C GLU A 304 0.64 -25.35 13.47
N LEU A 305 1.42 -26.06 12.65
CA LEU A 305 1.43 -25.82 11.20
C LEU A 305 0.11 -26.21 10.55
N TYR A 306 -0.54 -27.27 11.01
CA TYR A 306 -1.86 -27.68 10.53
C TYR A 306 -2.94 -26.65 10.89
N SER A 307 -2.86 -26.10 12.09
CA SER A 307 -3.71 -24.99 12.54
C SER A 307 -3.54 -23.76 11.64
N LEU A 308 -2.29 -23.41 11.32
CA LEU A 308 -1.97 -22.30 10.43
C LEU A 308 -2.49 -22.53 9.00
N LYS A 309 -2.37 -23.76 8.47
CA LYS A 309 -2.96 -24.17 7.18
C LYS A 309 -4.47 -23.97 7.18
N ALA A 310 -5.16 -24.44 8.20
CA ALA A 310 -6.62 -24.28 8.32
C ALA A 310 -7.04 -22.80 8.37
N GLN A 311 -6.29 -21.95 9.07
CA GLN A 311 -6.52 -20.49 9.06
C GLN A 311 -6.36 -19.90 7.66
N THR A 312 -5.30 -20.29 6.95
CA THR A 312 -5.04 -19.81 5.58
C THR A 312 -6.14 -20.25 4.61
N GLU A 313 -6.64 -21.46 4.75
CA GLU A 313 -7.77 -22.00 3.96
C GLU A 313 -9.05 -21.19 4.19
N ILE A 314 -9.36 -20.86 5.45
CA ILE A 314 -10.49 -20.00 5.78
C ILE A 314 -10.33 -18.62 5.13
N GLN A 315 -9.16 -18.00 5.24
CA GLN A 315 -8.87 -16.70 4.63
C GLN A 315 -8.97 -16.74 3.09
N LEU A 316 -8.50 -17.82 2.47
CA LEU A 316 -8.62 -18.03 1.03
C LEU A 316 -10.09 -18.10 0.59
N ASN A 317 -10.90 -18.89 1.29
CA ASN A 317 -12.32 -19.05 0.97
C ASN A 317 -13.10 -17.74 1.16
N VAL A 318 -12.82 -17.00 2.23
CA VAL A 318 -13.37 -15.64 2.44
C VAL A 318 -12.96 -14.69 1.33
N SER A 319 -11.68 -14.71 0.94
CA SER A 319 -11.17 -13.88 -0.13
C SER A 319 -11.80 -14.22 -1.48
N LYS A 320 -11.97 -15.50 -1.79
CA LYS A 320 -12.67 -15.97 -3.02
C LYS A 320 -14.14 -15.55 -3.06
N ALA A 321 -14.80 -15.50 -1.91
CA ALA A 321 -16.20 -15.09 -1.84
C ALA A 321 -16.40 -13.57 -1.90
N THR A 322 -15.42 -12.77 -1.44
CA THR A 322 -15.58 -11.32 -1.25
C THR A 322 -14.82 -10.47 -2.27
N LEU A 323 -13.80 -11.03 -2.93
CA LEU A 323 -12.91 -10.31 -3.82
C LEU A 323 -13.06 -10.79 -5.28
N ASN A 324 -12.63 -9.94 -6.21
CA ASN A 324 -12.54 -10.32 -7.62
C ASN A 324 -11.56 -11.51 -7.79
N PRO A 325 -11.86 -12.54 -8.64
CA PRO A 325 -10.99 -13.69 -8.85
C PRO A 325 -9.53 -13.38 -9.21
N ASN A 326 -9.27 -12.23 -9.81
CA ASN A 326 -7.92 -11.79 -10.16
C ASN A 326 -7.20 -11.01 -9.05
N ASN A 327 -7.77 -10.92 -7.85
CA ASN A 327 -7.15 -10.17 -6.77
C ASN A 327 -5.84 -10.85 -6.32
N PRO A 328 -4.73 -10.10 -6.20
CA PRO A 328 -3.44 -10.65 -5.77
C PRO A 328 -3.46 -11.32 -4.39
N ALA A 329 -4.42 -10.96 -3.51
CA ALA A 329 -4.57 -11.57 -2.20
C ALA A 329 -4.94 -13.06 -2.31
N ILE A 330 -5.85 -13.43 -3.22
CA ILE A 330 -6.24 -14.83 -3.46
C ILE A 330 -5.02 -15.65 -3.84
N LYS A 331 -4.24 -15.15 -4.81
CA LYS A 331 -3.02 -15.86 -5.27
C LYS A 331 -1.98 -16.00 -4.15
N ARG A 332 -1.84 -15.00 -3.29
CA ARG A 332 -0.93 -15.10 -2.12
C ARG A 332 -1.36 -16.20 -1.17
N HIS A 333 -2.65 -16.29 -0.81
CA HIS A 333 -3.16 -17.33 0.07
C HIS A 333 -3.02 -18.72 -0.54
N GLU A 334 -3.23 -18.87 -1.86
CA GLU A 334 -3.02 -20.14 -2.57
C GLU A 334 -1.54 -20.58 -2.53
N VAL A 335 -0.61 -19.66 -2.71
CA VAL A 335 0.84 -19.97 -2.63
C VAL A 335 1.21 -20.35 -1.19
N MET A 336 0.71 -19.62 -0.17
CA MET A 336 0.95 -19.94 1.23
C MET A 336 0.41 -21.31 1.58
N LEU A 337 -0.79 -21.65 1.14
CA LEU A 337 -1.41 -22.97 1.39
C LEU A 337 -0.56 -24.11 0.82
N ASN A 338 -0.12 -23.97 -0.41
CA ASN A 338 0.72 -24.99 -1.08
C ASN A 338 2.08 -25.15 -0.35
N GLU A 339 2.67 -24.07 0.15
CA GLU A 339 3.91 -24.16 0.93
C GLU A 339 3.70 -24.84 2.28
N GLN A 340 2.61 -24.52 2.97
CA GLN A 340 2.24 -25.17 4.24
C GLN A 340 1.95 -26.66 4.05
N GLU A 341 1.32 -27.07 2.95
CA GLU A 341 1.14 -28.49 2.60
C GLU A 341 2.45 -29.22 2.45
N LYS A 342 3.40 -28.65 1.70
CA LYS A 342 4.74 -29.29 1.55
C LYS A 342 5.48 -29.43 2.89
N GLN A 343 5.37 -28.41 3.75
CA GLN A 343 6.01 -28.46 5.08
C GLN A 343 5.35 -29.54 5.96
N LEU A 344 4.02 -29.69 5.90
CA LEU A 344 3.31 -30.76 6.61
C LEU A 344 3.73 -32.14 6.14
N ASP A 345 3.89 -32.36 4.83
CA ASP A 345 4.36 -33.63 4.27
C ASP A 345 5.78 -33.95 4.76
N LEU A 346 6.67 -32.96 4.84
CA LEU A 346 8.01 -33.14 5.37
C LEU A 346 7.99 -33.54 6.85
N ILE A 347 7.21 -32.86 7.69
CA ILE A 347 7.10 -33.20 9.13
C ILE A 347 6.45 -34.58 9.29
N THR A 348 5.43 -34.91 8.50
CA THR A 348 4.80 -36.23 8.54
C THR A 348 5.79 -37.35 8.23
N SER A 349 6.61 -37.20 7.18
CA SER A 349 7.64 -38.19 6.85
C SER A 349 8.72 -38.29 7.91
N SER A 350 9.07 -37.19 8.59
CA SER A 350 10.00 -37.21 9.73
C SER A 350 9.41 -37.94 10.94
N LEU A 351 8.14 -37.67 11.28
CA LEU A 351 7.43 -38.34 12.38
C LEU A 351 7.33 -39.86 12.14
N ASP A 352 6.98 -40.29 10.91
CA ASP A 352 6.88 -41.71 10.58
C ASP A 352 8.25 -42.39 10.65
N LYS A 353 9.33 -41.72 10.22
CA LYS A 353 10.70 -42.23 10.34
C LYS A 353 11.16 -42.36 11.80
N GLN A 354 10.93 -41.31 12.63
CA GLN A 354 11.30 -41.34 14.04
C GLN A 354 10.57 -42.45 14.80
N LEU A 355 9.28 -42.64 14.52
CA LEU A 355 8.51 -43.73 15.11
C LEU A 355 9.06 -45.09 14.69
N LEU A 356 9.42 -45.27 13.42
CA LEU A 356 10.06 -46.47 12.92
C LEU A 356 11.40 -46.70 13.59
N ASP A 357 12.24 -45.67 13.81
CA ASP A 357 13.52 -45.78 14.49
C ASP A 357 13.36 -46.18 15.97
N ILE A 358 12.31 -45.66 16.65
CA ILE A 358 11.95 -46.08 18.00
C ILE A 358 11.61 -47.59 18.01
N ILE A 359 10.75 -48.02 17.08
CA ILE A 359 10.27 -49.40 17.01
C ILE A 359 11.39 -50.37 16.61
N LEU A 360 12.23 -50.01 15.63
CA LEU A 360 13.41 -50.83 15.25
C LEU A 360 14.49 -50.86 16.36
N GLY A 361 14.59 -49.81 17.16
CA GLY A 361 15.40 -49.78 18.35
C GLY A 361 14.95 -50.83 19.34
N LEU A 362 13.63 -51.01 19.52
CA LEU A 362 13.03 -52.05 20.33
C LEU A 362 13.29 -53.47 19.79
N GLU A 363 13.17 -53.67 18.46
CA GLU A 363 13.42 -54.92 17.76
C GLU A 363 14.90 -55.36 17.93
N LYS A 364 15.85 -54.43 17.92
CA LYS A 364 17.27 -54.69 18.22
C LYS A 364 17.54 -55.18 19.65
N ILE A 365 16.71 -54.76 20.57
CA ILE A 365 16.79 -55.22 21.99
C ILE A 365 16.30 -56.66 22.09
N GLU A 366 15.24 -57.03 21.38
CA GLU A 366 14.70 -58.37 21.32
C GLU A 366 15.68 -59.40 20.68
N GLY A 367 16.37 -58.98 19.61
CA GLY A 367 17.32 -59.84 18.86
C GLY A 367 18.64 -60.15 19.62
N LYS A 368 18.93 -59.46 20.72
CA LYS A 368 20.11 -59.70 21.56
C LYS A 368 19.76 -60.45 22.85
N ASN A 369 19.57 -61.76 22.73
CA ASN A 369 19.71 -62.75 23.84
C ASN A 369 18.95 -62.46 25.16
N LEU A 370 17.78 -61.82 25.13
CA LEU A 370 16.95 -61.72 26.31
C LEU A 370 16.41 -63.09 26.77
N ILE A 371 16.21 -64.00 25.88
CA ILE A 371 15.74 -65.38 26.17
C ILE A 371 16.77 -66.15 26.97
N ASN A 372 18.06 -65.90 26.82
CA ASN A 372 19.12 -66.59 27.55
C ASN A 372 19.38 -66.02 28.96
N GLU A 373 18.97 -64.77 29.25
CA GLU A 373 19.09 -64.23 30.61
C GLU A 373 17.87 -64.51 31.50
N LEU A 374 16.71 -64.79 30.86
CA LEU A 374 15.50 -65.22 31.61
C LEU A 374 15.59 -66.58 32.25
N GLU A 375 16.55 -67.44 31.84
CA GLU A 375 16.77 -68.77 32.35
C GLU A 375 17.40 -68.77 33.79
N TYR A 376 17.87 -67.56 34.24
CA TYR A 376 18.49 -67.38 35.57
C TYR A 376 17.62 -66.61 36.56
N LEU A 377 16.38 -66.23 36.25
CA LEU A 377 15.48 -65.62 37.20
C LEU A 377 14.90 -66.70 38.15
N PRO A 378 15.06 -66.52 39.44
CA PRO A 378 14.62 -67.56 40.44
C PRO A 378 13.11 -67.68 40.37
N THR A 379 12.64 -68.90 40.61
CA THR A 379 11.28 -69.42 40.58
C THR A 379 10.22 -68.65 41.38
N MET A 380 10.57 -67.53 41.99
CA MET A 380 9.63 -66.66 42.75
C MET A 380 8.77 -65.73 41.86
N ILE A 381 9.15 -65.54 40.60
CA ILE A 381 8.39 -64.68 39.70
C ILE A 381 7.23 -65.42 39.03
N ASN A 382 7.21 -66.71 38.99
CA ASN A 382 6.13 -67.53 38.39
C ASN A 382 4.77 -67.37 39.09
N PHE A 383 4.64 -66.72 40.24
CA PHE A 383 3.37 -66.52 40.92
C PHE A 383 2.69 -65.22 40.61
N GLU A 384 3.39 -64.22 40.06
CA GLU A 384 2.83 -62.93 39.69
C GLU A 384 2.52 -62.83 38.16
N LEU A 385 3.02 -63.75 37.33
CA LEU A 385 2.80 -63.81 35.91
C LEU A 385 1.34 -64.17 35.51
N GLU A 386 0.57 -64.78 36.43
CA GLU A 386 -0.84 -65.18 36.16
C GLU A 386 -1.82 -63.98 36.21
N TYR A 387 -1.35 -62.82 36.70
CA TYR A 387 -2.13 -61.58 36.77
C TYR A 387 -1.61 -60.44 35.90
N LEU A 388 -0.56 -60.72 35.08
CA LEU A 388 -0.13 -59.74 34.09
C LEU A 388 -1.18 -59.67 32.95
N PRO A 389 -1.73 -58.50 32.63
CA PRO A 389 -2.58 -58.33 31.44
C PRO A 389 -1.77 -58.87 30.25
N THR A 390 -2.46 -59.61 29.39
CA THR A 390 -1.95 -60.28 28.19
C THR A 390 -0.79 -59.51 27.58
N MET A 391 0.41 -60.11 27.62
CA MET A 391 1.62 -59.52 27.01
C MET A 391 1.29 -59.18 25.54
N ILE A 392 1.62 -57.97 25.13
CA ILE A 392 1.52 -57.56 23.74
C ILE A 392 2.40 -58.49 22.91
N ASN A 393 1.85 -59.14 21.89
CA ASN A 393 2.62 -59.97 20.99
C ASN A 393 3.54 -59.05 20.14
N PHE A 394 4.83 -59.16 20.30
CA PHE A 394 5.83 -58.33 19.65
C PHE A 394 6.01 -58.60 18.15
N ASP A 395 5.53 -59.73 17.60
CA ASP A 395 5.73 -60.11 16.18
C ASP A 395 5.16 -59.07 15.19
N ASN A 396 4.11 -58.33 15.55
CA ASN A 396 3.50 -57.28 14.72
C ASN A 396 3.57 -55.92 15.37
N PHE A 397 4.42 -55.75 16.37
CA PHE A 397 4.48 -54.54 17.17
C PHE A 397 4.85 -53.28 16.36
N PRO A 398 5.80 -53.31 15.40
CA PRO A 398 6.11 -52.14 14.58
C PRO A 398 4.91 -51.62 13.82
N GLU A 399 4.11 -52.52 13.18
CA GLU A 399 2.93 -52.13 12.41
C GLU A 399 1.81 -51.58 13.33
N LEU A 400 1.58 -52.22 14.48
CA LEU A 400 0.60 -51.78 15.46
C LEU A 400 0.98 -50.44 16.10
N GLY A 401 2.26 -50.22 16.32
CA GLY A 401 2.81 -48.97 16.85
C GLY A 401 2.60 -47.80 15.89
N MET A 402 2.90 -48.00 14.62
CA MET A 402 2.70 -47.01 13.59
C MET A 402 1.20 -46.71 13.39
N GLU A 403 0.33 -47.74 13.42
CA GLU A 403 -1.10 -47.54 13.27
C GLU A 403 -1.69 -46.75 14.45
N ASN A 404 -1.30 -47.11 15.71
CA ASN A 404 -1.71 -46.35 16.90
C ASN A 404 -1.31 -44.86 16.81
N ALA A 405 -0.06 -44.58 16.40
CA ALA A 405 0.41 -43.24 16.26
C ALA A 405 -0.35 -42.44 15.17
N ARG A 406 -0.70 -43.08 14.06
CA ARG A 406 -1.52 -42.51 13.03
C ARG A 406 -2.93 -42.17 13.51
N LEU A 407 -3.52 -43.08 14.30
CA LEU A 407 -4.86 -42.85 14.87
C LEU A 407 -4.86 -41.73 15.90
N ILE A 408 -3.84 -41.69 16.80
CA ILE A 408 -3.68 -40.61 17.77
C ILE A 408 -3.45 -39.27 17.05
N ARG A 409 -2.61 -39.25 16.01
CA ARG A 409 -2.38 -38.06 15.19
C ARG A 409 -3.69 -37.58 14.56
N ALA A 410 -4.48 -38.48 13.95
CA ALA A 410 -5.77 -38.14 13.36
C ALA A 410 -6.72 -37.53 14.38
N LEU A 411 -6.80 -38.13 15.58
CA LEU A 411 -7.61 -37.60 16.70
C LEU A 411 -7.14 -36.20 17.13
N THR A 412 -5.83 -36.04 17.31
CA THR A 412 -5.23 -34.76 17.73
C THR A 412 -5.52 -33.65 16.72
N ILE A 413 -5.40 -33.95 15.42
CA ILE A 413 -5.72 -33.01 14.34
C ILE A 413 -7.16 -32.53 14.47
N GLN A 414 -8.12 -33.46 14.61
CA GLN A 414 -9.54 -33.07 14.68
C GLN A 414 -9.87 -32.27 15.93
N ASN A 415 -9.26 -32.59 17.07
CA ASN A 415 -9.39 -31.80 18.30
C ASN A 415 -8.83 -30.39 18.13
N THR A 416 -7.63 -30.26 17.56
CA THR A 416 -7.02 -28.95 17.29
C THR A 416 -7.86 -28.13 16.35
N LEU A 417 -8.42 -28.74 15.30
CA LEU A 417 -9.35 -28.05 14.40
C LEU A 417 -10.62 -27.59 15.12
N LEU A 418 -11.19 -28.41 15.99
CA LEU A 418 -12.36 -28.03 16.77
C LEU A 418 -12.09 -26.83 17.69
N GLU A 419 -10.95 -26.85 18.39
CA GLU A 419 -10.50 -25.74 19.24
C GLU A 419 -10.26 -24.45 18.45
N LEU A 420 -9.76 -24.55 17.21
CA LEU A 420 -9.56 -23.42 16.32
C LEU A 420 -10.85 -22.88 15.74
N LEU A 421 -11.75 -23.77 15.26
CA LEU A 421 -12.95 -23.39 14.53
C LEU A 421 -14.03 -22.81 15.43
N LEU A 422 -14.15 -23.30 16.67
CA LEU A 422 -15.22 -22.89 17.57
C LEU A 422 -15.16 -21.39 17.95
N PRO A 423 -14.01 -20.81 18.36
CA PRO A 423 -13.92 -19.37 18.61
C PRO A 423 -14.16 -18.52 17.35
N GLN A 424 -13.69 -19.00 16.20
CA GLN A 424 -13.89 -18.28 14.93
C GLN A 424 -15.37 -18.28 14.52
N TYR A 425 -16.06 -19.40 14.69
CA TYR A 425 -17.50 -19.49 14.46
C TYR A 425 -18.27 -18.51 15.35
N GLU A 426 -17.98 -18.49 16.65
CA GLU A 426 -18.63 -17.55 17.58
C GLU A 426 -18.32 -16.10 17.22
N THR A 427 -17.10 -15.80 16.78
CA THR A 427 -16.72 -14.46 16.28
C THR A 427 -17.52 -14.08 15.05
N ALA A 428 -17.61 -14.96 14.05
CA ALA A 428 -18.39 -14.73 12.83
C ALA A 428 -19.89 -14.57 13.13
N ARG A 429 -20.43 -15.34 14.08
CA ARG A 429 -21.81 -15.22 14.57
C ARG A 429 -22.07 -13.87 15.23
N LEU A 430 -21.12 -13.38 16.02
CA LEU A 430 -21.20 -12.05 16.61
C LEU A 430 -21.12 -10.94 15.55
N GLU A 431 -20.27 -11.11 14.53
CA GLU A 431 -20.17 -10.14 13.42
C GLU A 431 -21.46 -10.07 12.60
N GLU A 432 -22.11 -11.20 12.32
CA GLU A 432 -23.41 -11.23 11.62
C GLU A 432 -24.50 -10.49 12.39
N THR A 433 -24.53 -10.60 13.72
CA THR A 433 -25.58 -10.01 14.55
C THR A 433 -25.29 -8.57 14.98
N LYS A 434 -24.11 -8.06 14.66
CA LYS A 434 -23.60 -6.79 15.17
C LYS A 434 -24.21 -5.59 14.45
N ASN A 435 -25.12 -4.90 15.11
CA ASN A 435 -25.72 -3.64 14.65
C ASN A 435 -24.99 -2.43 15.30
N ILE A 436 -23.67 -2.42 15.25
CA ILE A 436 -22.86 -1.34 15.85
C ILE A 436 -22.38 -0.39 14.73
N PRO A 437 -22.44 0.94 14.93
CA PRO A 437 -21.87 1.89 13.99
C PRO A 437 -20.43 1.53 13.65
N THR A 438 -20.14 1.43 12.37
CA THR A 438 -18.81 1.02 11.87
C THR A 438 -17.89 2.21 11.66
N LEU A 439 -18.45 3.42 11.74
CA LEU A 439 -17.73 4.68 11.56
C LEU A 439 -17.53 5.38 12.89
N GLN A 440 -16.30 5.83 13.14
CA GLN A 440 -16.01 6.74 14.23
C GLN A 440 -15.89 8.15 13.66
N ILE A 441 -16.88 9.00 13.95
CA ILE A 441 -16.89 10.40 13.52
C ILE A 441 -16.00 11.19 14.48
N ILE A 442 -14.88 11.71 13.98
CA ILE A 442 -13.98 12.58 14.73
C ILE A 442 -14.54 14.01 14.73
N ASP A 443 -14.82 14.53 13.53
CA ASP A 443 -15.45 15.83 13.34
C ASP A 443 -16.76 15.69 12.57
N ALA A 444 -17.86 16.02 13.24
CA ALA A 444 -19.18 16.05 12.63
C ALA A 444 -19.33 17.25 11.68
N PRO A 445 -20.10 17.11 10.59
CA PRO A 445 -20.31 18.18 9.63
C PRO A 445 -21.04 19.37 10.28
N LYS A 446 -20.51 20.58 10.04
CA LYS A 446 -21.06 21.84 10.56
C LYS A 446 -21.55 22.70 9.42
N VAL A 447 -22.52 23.57 9.74
CA VAL A 447 -22.98 24.59 8.79
C VAL A 447 -21.84 25.59 8.58
N PRO A 448 -21.29 25.72 7.35
CA PRO A 448 -20.19 26.65 7.10
C PRO A 448 -20.66 28.11 7.21
N ILE A 449 -19.97 28.91 8.01
CA ILE A 449 -20.23 30.34 8.18
C ILE A 449 -19.62 31.14 7.04
N ASN A 450 -18.41 30.75 6.60
CA ASN A 450 -17.67 31.44 5.57
C ASN A 450 -17.82 30.76 4.21
N LYS A 451 -17.89 31.57 3.15
CA LYS A 451 -17.87 31.06 1.76
C LYS A 451 -16.48 30.49 1.44
N SER A 452 -16.44 29.36 0.75
CA SER A 452 -15.21 28.72 0.30
C SER A 452 -14.78 29.20 -1.09
N LYS A 453 -15.73 29.36 -2.01
CA LYS A 453 -15.49 29.82 -3.40
C LYS A 453 -16.53 30.91 -3.80
N PRO A 454 -16.19 31.78 -4.75
CA PRO A 454 -14.87 32.05 -5.28
C PRO A 454 -14.01 32.87 -4.29
N ILE A 455 -12.69 32.68 -4.37
CA ILE A 455 -11.72 33.53 -3.66
C ILE A 455 -11.61 34.84 -4.44
N ARG A 456 -12.44 35.84 -4.07
CA ARG A 456 -12.57 37.10 -4.79
C ARG A 456 -11.25 37.87 -4.94
N SER A 457 -10.40 37.85 -3.90
CA SER A 457 -9.07 38.45 -3.94
C SER A 457 -8.19 37.87 -5.05
N LEU A 458 -8.24 36.54 -5.23
CA LEU A 458 -7.46 35.86 -6.26
C LEU A 458 -7.93 36.24 -7.69
N ILE A 459 -9.24 36.36 -7.91
CA ILE A 459 -9.81 36.82 -9.18
C ILE A 459 -9.32 38.23 -9.49
N VAL A 460 -9.35 39.13 -8.50
CA VAL A 460 -8.90 40.52 -8.68
C VAL A 460 -7.40 40.58 -8.97
N ILE A 461 -6.57 39.82 -8.23
CA ILE A 461 -5.13 39.78 -8.47
C ILE A 461 -4.82 39.21 -9.88
N ALA A 462 -5.47 38.13 -10.27
CA ALA A 462 -5.32 37.57 -11.60
C ALA A 462 -5.73 38.54 -12.71
N SER A 463 -6.80 39.33 -12.49
CA SER A 463 -7.24 40.33 -13.44
C SER A 463 -6.26 41.51 -13.58
N ILE A 464 -5.62 41.94 -12.52
CA ILE A 464 -4.56 42.97 -12.55
C ILE A 464 -3.38 42.47 -13.41
N ILE A 465 -2.92 41.24 -13.19
CA ILE A 465 -1.82 40.65 -13.97
C ILE A 465 -2.24 40.53 -15.44
N MET A 466 -3.44 40.03 -15.71
CA MET A 466 -3.97 39.88 -17.07
C MET A 466 -4.10 41.26 -17.76
N GLY A 467 -4.62 42.28 -17.07
CA GLY A 467 -4.73 43.65 -17.57
C GLY A 467 -3.37 44.25 -17.90
N LEU A 468 -2.35 43.97 -17.10
CA LEU A 468 -0.98 44.39 -17.36
C LEU A 468 -0.43 43.72 -18.63
N VAL A 469 -0.56 42.39 -18.74
CA VAL A 469 -0.08 41.63 -19.91
C VAL A 469 -0.78 42.10 -21.18
N ILE A 470 -2.10 42.25 -21.16
CA ILE A 470 -2.87 42.75 -22.32
C ILE A 470 -2.41 44.16 -22.71
N SER A 471 -2.18 45.05 -21.73
CA SER A 471 -1.71 46.40 -21.98
C SER A 471 -0.32 46.42 -22.64
N ILE A 472 0.57 45.58 -22.22
CA ILE A 472 1.92 45.44 -22.77
C ILE A 472 1.83 44.95 -24.23
N ILE A 473 1.08 43.88 -24.46
CA ILE A 473 0.88 43.31 -25.81
C ILE A 473 0.30 44.35 -26.74
N TYR A 474 -0.71 45.08 -26.29
CA TYR A 474 -1.35 46.14 -27.10
C TYR A 474 -0.37 47.24 -27.47
N ILE A 475 0.44 47.75 -26.52
CA ILE A 475 1.41 48.83 -26.78
C ILE A 475 2.47 48.36 -27.77
N PHE A 476 2.98 47.16 -27.64
CA PHE A 476 3.95 46.63 -28.60
C PHE A 476 3.34 46.39 -29.98
N SER A 477 2.13 45.85 -30.04
CA SER A 477 1.39 45.65 -31.28
C SER A 477 1.14 46.99 -31.98
N GLU A 478 0.72 48.05 -31.29
CA GLU A 478 0.55 49.39 -31.81
C GLU A 478 1.85 49.97 -32.35
N HIS A 479 2.92 49.83 -31.55
CA HIS A 479 4.26 50.33 -31.90
C HIS A 479 4.80 49.66 -33.17
N TYR A 480 4.85 48.36 -33.20
CA TYR A 480 5.37 47.61 -34.35
C TYR A 480 4.49 47.75 -35.60
N SER A 481 3.17 47.79 -35.44
CA SER A 481 2.28 48.04 -36.58
C SER A 481 2.40 49.46 -37.14
N SER A 482 2.68 50.46 -36.31
CA SER A 482 2.96 51.82 -36.73
C SER A 482 4.30 51.98 -37.47
N GLU A 483 5.34 51.27 -36.99
CA GLU A 483 6.64 51.21 -37.67
C GLU A 483 6.53 50.52 -39.04
N PHE A 484 5.86 49.39 -39.10
CA PHE A 484 5.62 48.67 -40.34
C PHE A 484 4.85 49.49 -41.36
N ARG A 485 3.80 50.24 -40.95
CA ARG A 485 3.08 51.15 -41.84
C ARG A 485 3.92 52.32 -42.32
N LYS A 486 4.85 52.83 -41.51
CA LYS A 486 5.82 53.87 -41.92
C LYS A 486 6.82 53.35 -42.94
N GLN A 487 7.29 52.13 -42.79
CA GLN A 487 8.19 51.47 -43.75
C GLN A 487 7.49 51.23 -45.09
N LEU A 488 6.21 50.80 -45.06
CA LEU A 488 5.40 50.61 -46.31
C LEU A 488 5.05 51.93 -47.03
N LYS A 489 5.02 53.09 -46.34
CA LYS A 489 4.80 54.40 -47.00
C LYS A 489 6.08 54.99 -47.57
N ASN A 490 7.24 54.49 -47.16
CA ASN A 490 8.55 54.95 -47.66
C ASN A 490 9.12 54.02 -48.72
N LEU A 491 8.41 52.94 -49.12
CA LEU A 491 8.57 52.13 -50.32
C LEU A 491 7.67 52.63 -51.46
#